data_c08b1d04956e3acb4e28fd7d1d61ff6b
#
_entry.id   c08b1d04956e3acb4e28fd7d1d61ff6b
#
_cell.length_a   1.000
_cell.length_b   1.000
_cell.length_c   1.000
_cell.angle_alpha   90.00
_cell.angle_beta   90.00
_cell.angle_gamma   90.00
#
_symmetry.space_group_name_H-M   'P 1'
#
loop_
_entity.id
_entity.type
_entity.pdbx_description
1 polymer ?
#
loop_
_entity_poly.entity_id
_entity_poly.type
_entity_poly.pdbx_seq_one_letter_code
_entity_poly.pdbx_strand_id
1 'polypeptide(L)'
;MKKLFSIFLILFAFLVSAQADAPDIDGLVYENETSLQYAQGFHLYRYQGGFTLISITDGADFLVIPEGADVPENLGSIIPLQQPLSRIYLAATSAMSLFDAVDAVDCIRLSGAEESSWYIPSAVEAMQAGAMLYAGKYSAPDYELLLSEDCQLAI
;
A
#
# COMPACT_ATOMS: atom_id res chain seq x y z
N MET A 1 32.25 1.28 47.40
CA MET A 1 32.39 1.58 45.97
C MET A 1 32.08 0.38 45.07
N LYS A 2 32.42 -0.87 45.39
CA LYS A 2 32.13 -2.04 44.55
C LYS A 2 30.65 -2.42 44.39
N LYS A 3 29.78 -2.09 45.36
CA LYS A 3 28.35 -2.37 45.33
C LYS A 3 27.53 -1.41 44.46
N LEU A 4 27.97 -0.14 44.32
CA LEU A 4 27.31 0.85 43.45
C LEU A 4 27.54 0.56 41.97
N PHE A 5 28.68 -0.02 41.60
CA PHE A 5 29.02 -0.32 40.22
C PHE A 5 28.18 -1.51 39.68
N SER A 6 27.83 -2.45 40.61
CA SER A 6 27.00 -3.62 40.26
C SER A 6 25.53 -3.26 39.97
N ILE A 7 25.00 -2.21 40.62
CA ILE A 7 23.62 -1.72 40.40
C ILE A 7 23.52 -0.97 39.07
N PHE A 8 24.58 -0.26 38.68
CA PHE A 8 24.59 0.47 37.39
C PHE A 8 24.66 -0.51 36.17
N LEU A 9 25.30 -1.65 36.33
CA LEU A 9 25.39 -2.65 35.27
C LEU A 9 24.06 -3.38 35.05
N ILE A 10 23.24 -3.53 36.10
CA ILE A 10 21.94 -4.22 36.02
C ILE A 10 20.89 -3.28 35.38
N LEU A 11 21.02 -1.96 35.56
CA LEU A 11 20.08 -0.99 34.94
C LEU A 11 20.27 -0.85 33.43
N PHE A 12 21.45 -1.20 32.89
CA PHE A 12 21.75 -1.14 31.46
C PHE A 12 21.26 -2.37 30.67
N ALA A 13 20.90 -3.45 31.36
CA ALA A 13 20.46 -4.69 30.74
C ALA A 13 18.95 -4.75 30.42
N PHE A 14 18.16 -3.69 30.75
CA PHE A 14 16.72 -3.67 30.53
C PHE A 14 16.26 -2.79 29.34
N LEU A 15 17.18 -2.31 28.52
CA LEU A 15 16.85 -1.77 27.20
C LEU A 15 16.87 -2.90 26.14
N VAL A 16 16.13 -3.97 26.41
CA VAL A 16 15.64 -4.82 25.34
C VAL A 16 14.53 -4.03 24.68
N SER A 17 14.88 -3.32 23.61
CA SER A 17 13.88 -2.82 22.67
C SER A 17 12.98 -4.00 22.33
N ALA A 18 11.68 -3.88 22.59
CA ALA A 18 10.71 -4.74 21.94
C ALA A 18 10.94 -4.55 20.44
N GLN A 19 11.67 -5.49 19.85
CA GLN A 19 11.85 -5.54 18.41
C GLN A 19 10.46 -5.85 17.89
N ALA A 20 9.86 -4.91 17.17
CA ALA A 20 8.62 -5.19 16.44
C ALA A 20 8.88 -6.47 15.63
N ASP A 21 7.92 -7.41 15.65
CA ASP A 21 7.94 -8.64 14.86
C ASP A 21 7.74 -8.31 13.36
N ALA A 22 8.61 -7.45 12.82
CA ALA A 22 8.58 -7.11 11.42
C ALA A 22 8.94 -8.35 10.59
N PRO A 23 8.19 -8.66 9.53
CA PRO A 23 8.53 -9.74 8.62
C PRO A 23 9.93 -9.55 8.04
N ASP A 24 10.73 -10.62 8.05
CA ASP A 24 12.03 -10.65 7.40
C ASP A 24 11.81 -10.81 5.88
N ILE A 25 12.30 -9.85 5.10
CA ILE A 25 12.23 -9.88 3.64
C ILE A 25 13.66 -9.91 3.11
N ASP A 26 13.97 -10.94 2.34
CA ASP A 26 15.30 -11.17 1.80
C ASP A 26 15.82 -9.93 1.04
N GLY A 27 17.01 -9.48 1.41
CA GLY A 27 17.65 -8.31 0.83
C GLY A 27 17.15 -6.96 1.35
N LEU A 28 16.14 -6.89 2.23
CA LEU A 28 15.67 -5.65 2.82
C LEU A 28 16.09 -5.52 4.29
N VAL A 29 16.43 -4.31 4.71
CA VAL A 29 16.79 -3.98 6.10
C VAL A 29 15.64 -3.22 6.74
N TYR A 30 15.05 -3.80 7.76
CA TYR A 30 13.97 -3.18 8.54
C TYR A 30 14.45 -1.88 9.22
N GLU A 31 13.63 -0.85 9.20
CA GLU A 31 13.89 0.42 9.87
C GLU A 31 12.96 0.65 11.06
N ASN A 32 11.67 0.67 10.81
CA ASN A 32 10.67 0.94 11.85
C ASN A 32 9.26 0.52 11.40
N GLU A 33 8.34 0.46 12.36
CA GLU A 33 6.91 0.38 12.12
C GLU A 33 6.29 1.77 12.25
N THR A 34 5.42 2.14 11.30
CA THR A 34 4.65 3.39 11.38
C THR A 34 3.55 3.22 12.42
N SER A 35 3.60 4.02 13.50
CA SER A 35 2.55 4.02 14.51
C SER A 35 1.24 4.56 13.93
N LEU A 36 0.20 3.74 13.93
CA LEU A 36 -1.14 4.10 13.50
C LEU A 36 -1.99 4.45 14.73
N GLN A 37 -2.57 5.66 14.75
CA GLN A 37 -3.30 6.13 15.92
C GLN A 37 -4.68 5.47 16.07
N TYR A 38 -5.34 5.13 14.98
CA TYR A 38 -6.72 4.63 14.99
C TYR A 38 -6.90 3.31 14.25
N ALA A 39 -6.13 3.07 13.21
CA ALA A 39 -6.24 1.86 12.41
C ALA A 39 -5.62 0.67 13.16
N GLN A 40 -6.34 -0.44 13.24
CA GLN A 40 -5.92 -1.68 13.90
C GLN A 40 -5.96 -2.90 12.97
N GLY A 41 -6.44 -2.71 11.74
CA GLY A 41 -6.63 -3.78 10.77
C GLY A 41 -5.42 -4.04 9.87
N PHE A 42 -4.34 -3.27 10.01
CA PHE A 42 -3.12 -3.45 9.23
C PHE A 42 -1.92 -2.83 9.93
N HIS A 43 -0.72 -3.24 9.52
CA HIS A 43 0.57 -2.71 9.95
C HIS A 43 1.34 -2.14 8.77
N LEU A 44 2.18 -1.13 9.02
CA LEU A 44 3.06 -0.52 8.02
C LEU A 44 4.51 -0.63 8.49
N TYR A 45 5.24 -1.58 7.93
CA TYR A 45 6.66 -1.76 8.20
C TYR A 45 7.50 -1.05 7.15
N ARG A 46 8.44 -0.23 7.60
CA ARG A 46 9.37 0.52 6.76
C ARG A 46 10.70 -0.20 6.67
N TYR A 47 11.23 -0.28 5.45
CA TYR A 47 12.54 -0.83 5.17
C TYR A 47 13.41 0.21 4.47
N GLN A 48 14.73 0.06 4.58
CA GLN A 48 15.69 0.94 3.92
C GLN A 48 15.44 1.00 2.41
N GLY A 49 15.75 2.17 1.82
CA GLY A 49 15.50 2.39 0.40
C GLY A 49 14.06 2.77 0.07
N GLY A 50 13.20 3.02 1.08
CA GLY A 50 11.83 3.49 0.89
C GLY A 50 10.79 2.38 0.68
N PHE A 51 11.17 1.11 0.80
CA PHE A 51 10.22 -0.01 0.74
C PHE A 51 9.26 0.03 1.92
N THR A 52 8.01 -0.34 1.67
CA THR A 52 6.97 -0.39 2.72
C THR A 52 6.16 -1.65 2.59
N LEU A 53 6.15 -2.48 3.62
CA LEU A 53 5.22 -3.60 3.72
C LEU A 53 3.92 -3.14 4.37
N ILE A 54 2.81 -3.36 3.70
CA ILE A 54 1.45 -3.23 4.22
C ILE A 54 1.00 -4.65 4.57
N SER A 55 0.92 -4.95 5.86
CA SER A 55 0.47 -6.25 6.36
C SER A 55 -0.94 -6.13 6.89
N ILE A 56 -1.90 -6.76 6.22
CA ILE A 56 -3.32 -6.72 6.60
C ILE A 56 -3.59 -7.85 7.59
N THR A 57 -4.14 -7.52 8.75
CA THR A 57 -4.52 -8.51 9.77
C THR A 57 -5.49 -9.54 9.18
N ASP A 58 -5.16 -10.82 9.28
CA ASP A 58 -5.92 -11.93 8.69
C ASP A 58 -6.10 -11.81 7.14
N GLY A 59 -5.25 -11.04 6.47
CA GLY A 59 -5.31 -10.76 5.04
C GLY A 59 -4.01 -11.04 4.30
N ALA A 60 -3.83 -10.36 3.18
CA ALA A 60 -2.62 -10.43 2.36
C ALA A 60 -1.59 -9.37 2.79
N ASP A 61 -0.33 -9.66 2.49
CA ASP A 61 0.78 -8.73 2.62
C ASP A 61 1.14 -8.11 1.26
N PHE A 62 1.35 -6.80 1.23
CA PHE A 62 1.69 -6.05 0.03
C PHE A 62 3.00 -5.28 0.24
N LEU A 63 3.98 -5.52 -0.60
CA LEU A 63 5.23 -4.75 -0.58
C LEU A 63 5.18 -3.63 -1.61
N VAL A 64 5.06 -2.39 -1.13
CA VAL A 64 5.21 -1.20 -1.97
C VAL A 64 6.68 -1.00 -2.26
N ILE A 65 7.03 -1.04 -3.53
CA ILE A 65 8.39 -0.96 -4.06
C ILE A 65 8.57 0.42 -4.69
N PRO A 66 9.58 1.20 -4.27
CA PRO A 66 9.85 2.52 -4.85
C PRO A 66 10.10 2.47 -6.35
N GLU A 67 9.78 3.56 -7.04
CA GLU A 67 10.09 3.72 -8.45
C GLU A 67 11.59 3.53 -8.72
N GLY A 68 11.91 2.71 -9.72
CA GLY A 68 13.28 2.42 -10.11
C GLY A 68 14.03 1.44 -9.21
N ALA A 69 13.42 0.96 -8.13
CA ALA A 69 14.00 -0.11 -7.33
C ALA A 69 13.64 -1.49 -7.90
N ASP A 70 14.56 -2.45 -7.77
CA ASP A 70 14.32 -3.82 -8.18
C ASP A 70 13.35 -4.52 -7.23
N VAL A 71 12.53 -5.43 -7.77
CA VAL A 71 11.67 -6.30 -6.96
C VAL A 71 12.56 -7.30 -6.22
N PRO A 72 12.47 -7.40 -4.87
CA PRO A 72 13.25 -8.38 -4.12
C PRO A 72 12.94 -9.81 -4.56
N GLU A 73 13.96 -10.66 -4.56
CA GLU A 73 13.79 -12.10 -4.77
C GLU A 73 13.09 -12.73 -3.56
N ASN A 74 12.43 -13.86 -3.75
CA ASN A 74 11.88 -14.69 -2.66
C ASN A 74 10.80 -14.00 -1.78
N LEU A 75 9.89 -13.24 -2.39
CA LEU A 75 8.79 -12.60 -1.65
C LEU A 75 7.76 -13.59 -1.05
N GLY A 76 7.81 -14.87 -1.41
CA GLY A 76 6.86 -15.87 -0.92
C GLY A 76 5.42 -15.53 -1.30
N SER A 77 4.57 -15.27 -0.30
CA SER A 77 3.17 -14.87 -0.49
C SER A 77 2.95 -13.35 -0.54
N ILE A 78 4.00 -12.56 -0.38
CA ILE A 78 3.92 -11.09 -0.42
C ILE A 78 3.68 -10.64 -1.85
N ILE A 79 2.67 -9.79 -2.05
CA ILE A 79 2.30 -9.25 -3.35
C ILE A 79 3.09 -7.97 -3.62
N PRO A 80 3.95 -7.93 -4.67
CA PRO A 80 4.68 -6.71 -5.00
C PRO A 80 3.76 -5.65 -5.62
N LEU A 81 3.90 -4.40 -5.17
CA LEU A 81 3.26 -3.22 -5.73
C LEU A 81 4.34 -2.23 -6.17
N GLN A 82 4.74 -2.33 -7.44
CA GLN A 82 5.76 -1.46 -8.03
C GLN A 82 5.21 -0.06 -8.29
N GLN A 83 5.84 0.96 -7.74
CA GLN A 83 5.54 2.35 -8.07
C GLN A 83 6.15 2.77 -9.43
N PRO A 84 5.50 3.72 -10.17
CA PRO A 84 4.23 4.36 -9.86
C PRO A 84 3.02 3.46 -10.16
N LEU A 85 2.00 3.50 -9.28
CA LEU A 85 0.70 2.87 -9.53
C LEU A 85 -0.20 3.89 -10.22
N SER A 86 -0.32 3.81 -11.53
CA SER A 86 -1.06 4.77 -12.38
C SER A 86 -2.15 4.15 -13.24
N ARG A 87 -2.35 2.82 -13.12
CA ARG A 87 -3.36 2.06 -13.87
C ARG A 87 -4.18 1.20 -12.90
N ILE A 88 -4.90 1.90 -12.02
CA ILE A 88 -5.76 1.28 -11.02
C ILE A 88 -7.15 1.08 -11.60
N TYR A 89 -7.74 -0.09 -11.36
CA TYR A 89 -9.17 -0.34 -11.52
C TYR A 89 -9.88 -0.09 -10.20
N LEU A 90 -10.67 0.98 -10.12
CA LEU A 90 -11.47 1.32 -8.96
C LEU A 90 -12.85 0.66 -9.06
N ALA A 91 -12.96 -0.54 -8.50
CA ALA A 91 -14.23 -1.27 -8.41
C ALA A 91 -15.08 -0.77 -7.22
N ALA A 92 -14.43 -0.43 -6.11
CA ALA A 92 -15.07 0.13 -4.92
C ALA A 92 -15.30 1.64 -5.07
N THR A 93 -16.44 2.05 -5.59
CA THR A 93 -16.77 3.46 -5.89
C THR A 93 -16.62 4.39 -4.69
N SER A 94 -16.82 3.88 -3.46
CA SER A 94 -16.63 4.66 -2.22
C SER A 94 -15.19 5.13 -2.01
N ALA A 95 -14.20 4.46 -2.59
CA ALA A 95 -12.81 4.85 -2.45
C ALA A 95 -12.44 6.08 -3.31
N MET A 96 -13.25 6.46 -4.32
CA MET A 96 -12.98 7.62 -5.16
C MET A 96 -12.79 8.91 -4.35
N SER A 97 -13.59 9.11 -3.29
CA SER A 97 -13.45 10.29 -2.44
C SER A 97 -12.12 10.36 -1.69
N LEU A 98 -11.49 9.21 -1.44
CA LEU A 98 -10.16 9.17 -0.82
C LEU A 98 -9.07 9.55 -1.82
N PHE A 99 -9.19 9.09 -3.07
CA PHE A 99 -8.28 9.50 -4.16
C PHE A 99 -8.41 10.99 -4.46
N ASP A 100 -9.64 11.50 -4.53
CA ASP A 100 -9.90 12.93 -4.73
C ASP A 100 -9.32 13.78 -3.59
N ALA A 101 -9.49 13.36 -2.35
CA ALA A 101 -8.99 14.08 -1.17
C ALA A 101 -7.46 14.19 -1.09
N VAL A 102 -6.73 13.31 -1.76
CA VAL A 102 -5.25 13.33 -1.83
C VAL A 102 -4.72 13.72 -3.21
N ASP A 103 -5.59 14.22 -4.09
CA ASP A 103 -5.28 14.67 -5.46
C ASP A 103 -4.61 13.57 -6.31
N ALA A 104 -5.14 12.33 -6.21
CA ALA A 104 -4.61 11.14 -6.87
C ALA A 104 -5.61 10.44 -7.82
N VAL A 105 -6.63 11.15 -8.31
CA VAL A 105 -7.62 10.59 -9.26
C VAL A 105 -6.97 10.18 -10.57
N ASP A 106 -5.89 10.80 -10.97
CA ASP A 106 -5.08 10.47 -12.14
C ASP A 106 -4.40 9.09 -12.08
N CYS A 107 -4.29 8.48 -10.89
CA CYS A 107 -3.84 7.10 -10.73
C CYS A 107 -4.89 6.08 -11.16
N ILE A 108 -6.17 6.49 -11.29
CA ILE A 108 -7.28 5.61 -11.66
C ILE A 108 -7.46 5.63 -13.17
N ARG A 109 -7.08 4.54 -13.83
CA ARG A 109 -7.27 4.35 -15.27
C ARG A 109 -8.63 3.76 -15.60
N LEU A 110 -9.18 2.93 -14.70
CA LEU A 110 -10.36 2.12 -14.95
C LEU A 110 -11.37 2.27 -13.81
N SER A 111 -12.64 2.47 -14.15
CA SER A 111 -13.74 2.72 -13.21
C SER A 111 -14.76 1.58 -13.22
N GLY A 112 -15.20 1.16 -12.05
CA GLY A 112 -16.33 0.24 -11.86
C GLY A 112 -17.70 0.90 -11.99
N ALA A 113 -17.75 2.22 -12.23
CA ALA A 113 -18.97 2.99 -12.42
C ALA A 113 -18.89 3.82 -13.71
N GLU A 114 -20.03 4.00 -14.36
CA GLU A 114 -20.20 4.86 -15.54
C GLU A 114 -20.09 6.35 -15.15
N GLU A 115 -19.77 7.21 -16.13
CA GLU A 115 -19.66 8.67 -15.94
C GLU A 115 -20.88 9.26 -15.24
N SER A 116 -22.08 8.87 -15.69
CA SER A 116 -23.36 9.37 -15.15
C SER A 116 -23.61 9.01 -13.67
N SER A 117 -22.82 8.12 -13.12
CA SER A 117 -22.90 7.67 -11.71
C SER A 117 -21.95 8.43 -10.80
N TRP A 118 -21.06 9.27 -11.34
CA TRP A 118 -20.11 10.03 -10.56
C TRP A 118 -20.64 11.41 -10.22
N TYR A 119 -20.44 11.81 -8.95
CA TYR A 119 -20.73 13.15 -8.42
C TYR A 119 -19.46 13.93 -8.05
N ILE A 120 -18.29 13.29 -8.12
CA ILE A 120 -17.00 13.90 -7.84
C ILE A 120 -16.50 14.54 -9.15
N PRO A 121 -16.29 15.88 -9.19
CA PRO A 121 -15.98 16.57 -10.44
C PRO A 121 -14.72 16.04 -11.13
N SER A 122 -13.65 15.77 -10.38
CA SER A 122 -12.39 15.23 -10.92
C SER A 122 -12.57 13.87 -11.61
N ALA A 123 -13.46 13.01 -11.10
CA ALA A 123 -13.78 11.73 -11.71
C ALA A 123 -14.59 11.90 -13.02
N VAL A 124 -15.56 12.81 -13.02
CA VAL A 124 -16.36 13.14 -14.22
C VAL A 124 -15.45 13.71 -15.31
N GLU A 125 -14.60 14.67 -14.97
CA GLU A 125 -13.64 15.30 -15.89
C GLU A 125 -12.66 14.28 -16.49
N ALA A 126 -12.14 13.36 -15.66
CA ALA A 126 -11.24 12.30 -16.10
C ALA A 126 -11.92 11.35 -17.09
N MET A 127 -13.20 10.99 -16.88
CA MET A 127 -13.96 10.15 -17.81
C MET A 127 -14.29 10.89 -19.10
N GLN A 128 -14.70 12.14 -19.03
CA GLN A 128 -14.98 12.98 -20.22
C GLN A 128 -13.74 13.21 -21.07
N ALA A 129 -12.58 13.34 -20.44
CA ALA A 129 -11.30 13.44 -21.14
C ALA A 129 -10.78 12.09 -21.69
N GLY A 130 -11.42 10.96 -21.38
CA GLY A 130 -10.95 9.63 -21.75
C GLY A 130 -9.70 9.17 -20.96
N ALA A 131 -9.32 9.91 -19.91
CA ALA A 131 -8.24 9.54 -19.01
C ALA A 131 -8.66 8.35 -18.11
N MET A 132 -9.94 8.27 -17.76
CA MET A 132 -10.53 7.16 -17.04
C MET A 132 -11.61 6.50 -17.89
N LEU A 133 -11.59 5.16 -17.98
CA LEU A 133 -12.52 4.36 -18.78
C LEU A 133 -13.43 3.54 -17.87
N TYR A 134 -14.67 3.33 -18.29
CA TYR A 134 -15.56 2.37 -17.65
C TYR A 134 -15.16 0.94 -18.02
N ALA A 135 -14.84 0.13 -17.04
CA ALA A 135 -14.39 -1.25 -17.19
C ALA A 135 -15.32 -2.29 -16.54
N GLY A 136 -16.62 -1.99 -16.54
CA GLY A 136 -17.61 -2.88 -15.95
C GLY A 136 -17.71 -2.76 -14.42
N LYS A 137 -18.81 -3.29 -13.87
CA LYS A 137 -19.06 -3.28 -12.40
C LYS A 137 -18.18 -4.32 -11.71
N TYR A 138 -17.95 -4.15 -10.40
CA TYR A 138 -17.21 -5.10 -9.56
C TYR A 138 -17.68 -6.55 -9.71
N SER A 139 -18.99 -6.77 -9.97
CA SER A 139 -19.59 -8.11 -10.15
C SER A 139 -19.42 -8.68 -11.55
N ALA A 140 -19.04 -7.86 -12.54
CA ALA A 140 -18.84 -8.23 -13.93
C ALA A 140 -17.82 -7.28 -14.58
N PRO A 141 -16.53 -7.35 -14.18
CA PRO A 141 -15.50 -6.52 -14.78
C PRO A 141 -15.23 -6.94 -16.23
N ASP A 142 -14.85 -5.99 -17.05
CA ASP A 142 -14.33 -6.23 -18.38
C ASP A 142 -12.85 -6.65 -18.29
N TYR A 143 -12.62 -7.96 -18.16
CA TYR A 143 -11.26 -8.49 -18.03
C TYR A 143 -10.38 -8.25 -19.25
N GLU A 144 -10.98 -8.16 -20.45
CA GLU A 144 -10.22 -7.87 -21.68
C GLU A 144 -9.69 -6.44 -21.64
N LEU A 145 -10.53 -5.50 -21.22
CA LEU A 145 -10.13 -4.11 -21.05
C LEU A 145 -9.10 -3.96 -19.92
N LEU A 146 -9.30 -4.63 -18.77
CA LEU A 146 -8.33 -4.63 -17.65
C LEU A 146 -6.94 -5.09 -18.09
N LEU A 147 -6.89 -6.15 -18.88
CA LEU A 147 -5.62 -6.69 -19.41
C LEU A 147 -5.02 -5.80 -20.49
N SER A 148 -5.82 -5.25 -21.40
CA SER A 148 -5.33 -4.39 -22.49
C SER A 148 -4.79 -3.05 -22.00
N GLU A 149 -5.29 -2.54 -20.85
CA GLU A 149 -4.82 -1.32 -20.19
C GLU A 149 -3.73 -1.60 -19.16
N ASP A 150 -3.19 -2.83 -19.09
CA ASP A 150 -2.17 -3.23 -18.11
C ASP A 150 -2.54 -2.87 -16.67
N CYS A 151 -3.76 -3.20 -16.23
CA CYS A 151 -4.22 -2.90 -14.88
C CYS A 151 -3.25 -3.46 -13.83
N GLN A 152 -2.75 -2.57 -12.96
CA GLN A 152 -1.74 -2.91 -11.96
C GLN A 152 -2.34 -3.30 -10.61
N LEU A 153 -3.51 -2.76 -10.29
CA LEU A 153 -4.18 -2.95 -9.00
C LEU A 153 -5.69 -2.79 -9.17
N ALA A 154 -6.46 -3.65 -8.54
CA ALA A 154 -7.91 -3.49 -8.38
C ALA A 154 -8.26 -3.20 -6.91
N ILE A 155 -9.12 -2.20 -6.68
CA ILE A 155 -9.55 -1.75 -5.34
C ILE A 155 -11.08 -1.79 -5.25
#